data_581df1b9d7be9b3faeab5ba16e3192f7
#
_entry.id   581df1b9d7be9b3faeab5ba16e3192f7
#
_cell.length_a   1.000
_cell.length_b   1.000
_cell.length_c   1.000
_cell.angle_alpha   90.00
_cell.angle_beta   90.00
_cell.angle_gamma   90.00
#
_symmetry.space_group_name_H-M   'P 1'
#
loop_
_entity.id
_entity.type
_entity.pdbx_description
1 polymer ?
#
loop_
_entity_poly.entity_id
_entity_poly.type
_entity_poly.pdbx_seq_one_letter_code
_entity_poly.pdbx_strand_id
1 'polypeptide(L)'
;MQARRWMMLGLLAAAAAAQAQAPDWKKIRIGVEGAYPPFSEVDKDGRLKGFEIDLAAAYCAEMKADCTLVQQDFDGLIPALQARKVDVIIASMTITDERKRTIAFSAPYYNSPGRFIGRTDARFDVSVAGLKDKKIGVQRGTTHEKFALDTFKQSKVVSYATQDQVFLDLKSGRLDLTLADMVAVDEGFVKKPDGKGFGFVGPSFTDVKYFGVGMGVGMRKADEKTLAKKFNDAIAALRANGGFKKLNDKYFVYDVSPKN
;
A
#
# COMPACT_ATOMS: atom_id res chain seq x y z
N MET A 1 6.43 -25.84 80.79
CA MET A 1 7.11 -26.01 79.48
C MET A 1 6.07 -25.76 78.38
N GLN A 2 6.15 -24.59 77.76
CA GLN A 2 5.12 -24.14 76.77
C GLN A 2 5.66 -24.38 75.35
N ALA A 3 4.94 -25.22 74.58
CA ALA A 3 5.23 -25.43 73.18
C ALA A 3 4.45 -24.38 72.34
N ARG A 4 5.17 -23.47 71.69
CA ARG A 4 4.65 -22.48 70.76
C ARG A 4 4.36 -23.13 69.41
N ARG A 5 3.11 -23.29 69.04
CA ARG A 5 2.67 -23.64 67.68
C ARG A 5 2.79 -22.42 66.78
N TRP A 6 3.65 -22.49 65.78
CA TRP A 6 3.74 -21.54 64.69
C TRP A 6 2.75 -21.96 63.59
N MET A 7 1.68 -21.18 63.41
CA MET A 7 0.83 -21.26 62.23
C MET A 7 1.50 -20.50 61.09
N MET A 8 1.97 -21.24 60.08
CA MET A 8 2.33 -20.62 58.78
C MET A 8 1.05 -20.45 57.94
N LEU A 9 0.58 -19.21 57.82
CA LEU A 9 -0.39 -18.84 56.76
C LEU A 9 0.33 -18.73 55.43
N GLY A 10 0.10 -19.70 54.55
CA GLY A 10 0.50 -19.64 53.18
C GLY A 10 -0.40 -18.66 52.44
N LEU A 11 0.11 -17.46 52.04
CA LEU A 11 -0.54 -16.60 51.06
C LEU A 11 -0.38 -17.25 49.69
N LEU A 12 -1.40 -17.90 49.17
CA LEU A 12 -1.51 -18.21 47.75
C LEU A 12 -1.84 -16.91 47.01
N ALA A 13 -0.81 -16.24 46.46
CA ALA A 13 -1.00 -15.19 45.48
C ALA A 13 -1.45 -15.80 44.14
N ALA A 14 -2.76 -15.84 43.92
CA ALA A 14 -3.34 -16.16 42.63
C ALA A 14 -3.00 -14.99 41.66
N ALA A 15 -1.91 -15.15 40.93
CA ALA A 15 -1.60 -14.28 39.78
C ALA A 15 -2.69 -14.57 38.72
N ALA A 16 -3.76 -13.77 38.72
CA ALA A 16 -4.69 -13.69 37.61
C ALA A 16 -3.94 -13.15 36.39
N ALA A 17 -3.46 -14.05 35.54
CA ALA A 17 -2.99 -13.68 34.21
C ALA A 17 -4.18 -13.04 33.50
N ALA A 18 -4.18 -11.71 33.41
CA ALA A 18 -5.11 -10.97 32.59
C ALA A 18 -4.86 -11.43 31.15
N GLN A 19 -5.62 -12.38 30.66
CA GLN A 19 -5.68 -12.72 29.25
C GLN A 19 -6.16 -11.46 28.54
N ALA A 20 -5.25 -10.72 27.90
CA ALA A 20 -5.60 -9.61 27.06
C ALA A 20 -6.57 -10.12 25.99
N GLN A 21 -7.84 -9.79 26.14
CA GLN A 21 -8.88 -10.18 25.20
C GLN A 21 -8.50 -9.64 23.83
N ALA A 22 -8.48 -10.51 22.80
CA ALA A 22 -8.16 -10.08 21.45
C ALA A 22 -9.06 -8.89 21.06
N PRO A 23 -8.53 -7.84 20.42
CA PRO A 23 -9.32 -6.68 20.03
C PRO A 23 -10.53 -7.11 19.19
N ASP A 24 -11.70 -6.55 19.48
CA ASP A 24 -12.93 -6.87 18.75
C ASP A 24 -13.00 -6.19 17.36
N TRP A 25 -12.07 -5.28 17.10
CA TRP A 25 -11.93 -4.52 15.86
C TRP A 25 -13.20 -3.78 15.43
N LYS A 26 -13.99 -3.31 16.39
CA LYS A 26 -15.11 -2.39 16.12
C LYS A 26 -14.67 -1.00 15.72
N LYS A 27 -13.44 -0.61 16.10
CA LYS A 27 -12.78 0.63 15.70
C LYS A 27 -11.46 0.30 15.06
N ILE A 28 -11.21 0.83 13.85
CA ILE A 28 -10.00 0.55 13.07
C ILE A 28 -9.43 1.86 12.52
N ARG A 29 -8.15 2.12 12.80
CA ARG A 29 -7.41 3.22 12.19
C ARG A 29 -6.71 2.70 10.96
N ILE A 30 -7.03 3.28 9.80
CA ILE A 30 -6.51 2.87 8.50
C ILE A 30 -5.49 3.90 8.04
N GLY A 31 -4.22 3.48 7.91
CA GLY A 31 -3.18 4.29 7.30
C GLY A 31 -3.38 4.34 5.78
N VAL A 32 -3.46 5.56 5.25
CA VAL A 32 -3.59 5.86 3.81
C VAL A 32 -2.59 6.93 3.42
N GLU A 33 -2.25 7.02 2.14
CA GLU A 33 -1.24 7.99 1.70
C GLU A 33 -1.85 9.37 1.39
N GLY A 34 -2.79 9.45 0.45
CA GLY A 34 -3.39 10.71 0.01
C GLY A 34 -2.60 11.48 -1.07
N ALA A 35 -1.58 10.86 -1.69
CA ALA A 35 -0.76 11.44 -2.76
C ALA A 35 -0.42 10.42 -3.86
N TYR A 36 -1.34 9.50 -4.13
CA TYR A 36 -1.22 8.43 -5.13
C TYR A 36 -2.51 8.30 -5.95
N PRO A 37 -2.84 9.30 -6.79
CA PRO A 37 -4.05 9.26 -7.61
C PRO A 37 -4.01 8.12 -8.65
N PRO A 38 -5.15 7.49 -8.99
CA PRO A 38 -6.50 7.76 -8.49
C PRO A 38 -6.87 6.90 -7.28
N PHE A 39 -5.89 6.21 -6.65
CA PHE A 39 -6.12 5.31 -5.52
C PHE A 39 -6.43 6.09 -4.24
N SER A 40 -5.59 7.08 -3.92
CA SER A 40 -5.80 7.97 -2.79
C SER A 40 -5.20 9.35 -3.08
N GLU A 41 -6.01 10.39 -2.95
CA GLU A 41 -5.61 11.79 -3.14
C GLU A 41 -6.37 12.70 -2.18
N VAL A 42 -5.80 13.89 -1.90
CA VAL A 42 -6.47 14.93 -1.14
C VAL A 42 -7.12 15.91 -2.10
N ASP A 43 -8.41 16.16 -1.96
CA ASP A 43 -9.12 17.14 -2.79
C ASP A 43 -8.83 18.58 -2.34
N LYS A 44 -9.36 19.55 -3.09
CA LYS A 44 -9.19 21.00 -2.81
C LYS A 44 -9.74 21.42 -1.44
N ASP A 45 -10.65 20.64 -0.86
CA ASP A 45 -11.26 20.90 0.43
C ASP A 45 -10.52 20.18 1.57
N GLY A 46 -9.38 19.53 1.28
CA GLY A 46 -8.56 18.78 2.23
C GLY A 46 -9.09 17.40 2.58
N ARG A 47 -10.05 16.85 1.79
CA ARG A 47 -10.66 15.55 2.07
C ARG A 47 -10.00 14.46 1.25
N LEU A 48 -9.78 13.32 1.89
CA LEU A 48 -9.31 12.12 1.22
C LEU A 48 -10.39 11.54 0.30
N LYS A 49 -10.00 11.20 -0.94
CA LYS A 49 -10.83 10.54 -1.94
C LYS A 49 -10.00 9.59 -2.80
N GLY A 50 -10.64 8.73 -3.56
CA GLY A 50 -10.00 7.79 -4.49
C GLY A 50 -10.52 6.37 -4.32
N PHE A 51 -10.04 5.49 -5.20
CA PHE A 51 -10.48 4.09 -5.25
C PHE A 51 -10.28 3.37 -3.91
N GLU A 52 -9.11 3.49 -3.29
CA GLU A 52 -8.82 2.82 -2.02
C GLU A 52 -9.53 3.47 -0.84
N ILE A 53 -9.86 4.75 -0.91
CA ILE A 53 -10.65 5.43 0.12
C ILE A 53 -12.09 4.89 0.13
N ASP A 54 -12.70 4.77 -1.06
CA ASP A 54 -14.04 4.18 -1.20
C ASP A 54 -14.02 2.67 -0.86
N LEU A 55 -12.95 1.96 -1.22
CA LEU A 55 -12.77 0.55 -0.92
C LEU A 55 -12.63 0.32 0.59
N ALA A 56 -11.86 1.14 1.29
CA ALA A 56 -11.73 1.12 2.74
C ALA A 56 -13.09 1.33 3.42
N ALA A 57 -13.87 2.31 2.96
CA ALA A 57 -15.22 2.56 3.47
C ALA A 57 -16.13 1.35 3.25
N ALA A 58 -16.08 0.71 2.07
CA ALA A 58 -16.85 -0.48 1.76
C ALA A 58 -16.46 -1.68 2.66
N TYR A 59 -15.17 -1.92 2.89
CA TYR A 59 -14.71 -2.96 3.81
C TYR A 59 -15.17 -2.71 5.23
N CYS A 60 -15.10 -1.47 5.70
CA CYS A 60 -15.57 -1.12 7.04
C CYS A 60 -17.06 -1.33 7.22
N ALA A 61 -17.86 -1.02 6.19
CA ALA A 61 -19.30 -1.29 6.18
C ALA A 61 -19.60 -2.80 6.26
N GLU A 62 -18.92 -3.64 5.44
CA GLU A 62 -19.05 -5.10 5.50
C GLU A 62 -18.67 -5.67 6.87
N MET A 63 -17.61 -5.16 7.47
CA MET A 63 -17.13 -5.58 8.79
C MET A 63 -17.96 -5.00 9.95
N LYS A 64 -18.88 -4.06 9.67
CA LYS A 64 -19.62 -3.28 10.70
C LYS A 64 -18.67 -2.61 11.70
N ALA A 65 -17.56 -2.06 11.18
CA ALA A 65 -16.53 -1.38 11.96
C ALA A 65 -16.60 0.13 11.74
N ASP A 66 -16.31 0.90 12.79
CA ASP A 66 -16.07 2.35 12.74
C ASP A 66 -14.61 2.59 12.38
N CYS A 67 -14.38 3.11 11.17
CA CYS A 67 -13.03 3.29 10.64
C CYS A 67 -12.65 4.76 10.56
N THR A 68 -11.42 5.06 10.97
CA THR A 68 -10.83 6.39 10.84
C THR A 68 -9.63 6.32 9.90
N LEU A 69 -9.59 7.18 8.88
CA LEU A 69 -8.44 7.31 7.99
C LEU A 69 -7.36 8.17 8.66
N VAL A 70 -6.12 7.70 8.59
CA VAL A 70 -4.94 8.41 9.11
C VAL A 70 -3.98 8.59 7.94
N GLN A 71 -3.81 9.84 7.50
CA GLN A 71 -2.91 10.16 6.42
C GLN A 71 -1.44 10.09 6.87
N GLN A 72 -0.60 9.47 6.06
CA GLN A 72 0.82 9.31 6.31
C GLN A 72 1.56 9.13 4.98
N ASP A 73 2.75 9.71 4.82
CA ASP A 73 3.61 9.43 3.68
C ASP A 73 3.87 7.92 3.54
N PHE A 74 3.96 7.42 2.31
CA PHE A 74 4.03 5.98 2.03
C PHE A 74 5.14 5.27 2.81
N ASP A 75 6.34 5.83 2.84
CA ASP A 75 7.51 5.27 3.55
C ASP A 75 7.34 5.28 5.09
N GLY A 76 6.44 6.10 5.60
CA GLY A 76 6.07 6.17 7.02
C GLY A 76 4.98 5.19 7.46
N LEU A 77 4.26 4.53 6.53
CA LEU A 77 3.09 3.69 6.85
C LEU A 77 3.46 2.45 7.67
N ILE A 78 4.48 1.69 7.28
CA ILE A 78 4.93 0.51 8.04
C ILE A 78 5.46 0.91 9.43
N PRO A 79 6.32 1.92 9.58
CA PRO A 79 6.68 2.47 10.89
C PRO A 79 5.48 2.90 11.75
N ALA A 80 4.48 3.58 11.17
CA ALA A 80 3.26 3.99 11.88
C ALA A 80 2.43 2.79 12.36
N LEU A 81 2.34 1.74 11.53
CA LEU A 81 1.68 0.47 11.89
C LEU A 81 2.37 -0.22 13.06
N GLN A 82 3.70 -0.30 13.03
CA GLN A 82 4.51 -0.89 14.11
C GLN A 82 4.42 -0.09 15.41
N ALA A 83 4.40 1.25 15.31
CA ALA A 83 4.21 2.16 16.43
C ALA A 83 2.75 2.22 16.94
N ARG A 84 1.84 1.39 16.40
CA ARG A 84 0.40 1.37 16.76
C ARG A 84 -0.31 2.71 16.56
N LYS A 85 0.18 3.56 15.67
CA LYS A 85 -0.51 4.80 15.26
C LYS A 85 -1.68 4.48 14.33
N VAL A 86 -1.56 3.43 13.53
CA VAL A 86 -2.60 2.82 12.70
C VAL A 86 -2.72 1.33 13.00
N ASP A 87 -3.84 0.73 12.62
CA ASP A 87 -4.11 -0.68 12.86
C ASP A 87 -3.94 -1.51 11.60
N VAL A 88 -4.22 -0.91 10.43
CA VAL A 88 -4.00 -1.48 9.11
C VAL A 88 -3.51 -0.41 8.13
N ILE A 89 -2.99 -0.85 6.98
CA ILE A 89 -2.56 -0.01 5.86
C ILE A 89 -3.40 -0.40 4.64
N ILE A 90 -4.04 0.59 3.99
CA ILE A 90 -4.66 0.48 2.67
C ILE A 90 -4.08 1.64 1.83
N ALA A 91 -3.02 1.36 1.07
CA ALA A 91 -2.24 2.36 0.35
C ALA A 91 -1.42 1.71 -0.78
N SER A 92 -2.04 0.96 -1.67
CA SER A 92 -1.37 0.29 -2.79
C SER A 92 -0.15 -0.53 -2.36
N MET A 93 -0.22 -1.11 -1.15
CA MET A 93 0.90 -1.80 -0.52
C MET A 93 1.09 -3.18 -1.15
N THR A 94 2.08 -3.31 -2.04
CA THR A 94 2.42 -4.57 -2.70
C THR A 94 2.77 -5.66 -1.68
N ILE A 95 2.18 -6.84 -1.85
CA ILE A 95 2.47 -8.04 -1.05
C ILE A 95 3.77 -8.65 -1.56
N THR A 96 4.88 -8.46 -0.85
CA THR A 96 6.19 -9.06 -1.16
C THR A 96 6.70 -9.90 -0.01
N ASP A 97 7.58 -10.87 -0.28
CA ASP A 97 8.19 -11.70 0.76
C ASP A 97 9.08 -10.85 1.69
N GLU A 98 9.66 -9.76 1.21
CA GLU A 98 10.41 -8.82 2.03
C GLU A 98 9.50 -8.16 3.07
N ARG A 99 8.37 -7.61 2.64
CA ARG A 99 7.39 -6.97 3.54
C ARG A 99 6.74 -7.97 4.50
N LYS A 100 6.46 -9.20 4.03
CA LYS A 100 5.94 -10.30 4.87
C LYS A 100 6.87 -10.69 6.03
N ARG A 101 8.16 -10.38 5.96
CA ARG A 101 9.06 -10.56 7.12
C ARG A 101 8.72 -9.63 8.28
N THR A 102 8.15 -8.47 7.99
CA THR A 102 7.90 -7.39 8.95
C THR A 102 6.44 -7.23 9.33
N ILE A 103 5.52 -7.37 8.37
CA ILE A 103 4.06 -7.22 8.53
C ILE A 103 3.33 -8.41 7.91
N ALA A 104 2.06 -8.59 8.28
CA ALA A 104 1.15 -9.53 7.63
C ALA A 104 0.23 -8.82 6.64
N PHE A 105 -0.45 -9.59 5.79
CA PHE A 105 -1.33 -9.07 4.75
C PHE A 105 -2.64 -9.85 4.67
N SER A 106 -3.67 -9.19 4.18
CA SER A 106 -4.87 -9.85 3.64
C SER A 106 -4.55 -10.59 2.32
N ALA A 107 -5.54 -11.30 1.78
CA ALA A 107 -5.56 -11.63 0.36
C ALA A 107 -5.44 -10.36 -0.50
N PRO A 108 -4.88 -10.46 -1.72
CA PRO A 108 -4.76 -9.29 -2.59
C PRO A 108 -6.15 -8.77 -3.00
N TYR A 109 -6.34 -7.45 -2.97
CA TYR A 109 -7.60 -6.82 -3.38
C TYR A 109 -7.53 -6.23 -4.79
N TYR A 110 -6.36 -5.82 -5.30
CA TYR A 110 -6.14 -5.50 -6.71
C TYR A 110 -4.71 -5.84 -7.13
N ASN A 111 -4.42 -5.75 -8.45
CA ASN A 111 -3.07 -5.92 -8.99
C ASN A 111 -2.81 -4.91 -10.12
N SER A 112 -1.56 -4.44 -10.20
CA SER A 112 -1.08 -3.56 -11.25
C SER A 112 0.39 -3.86 -11.54
N PRO A 113 0.81 -4.05 -12.81
CA PRO A 113 2.22 -4.19 -13.13
C PRO A 113 2.97 -2.86 -12.99
N GLY A 114 4.27 -2.92 -12.76
CA GLY A 114 5.14 -1.76 -12.86
C GLY A 114 5.31 -1.32 -14.33
N ARG A 115 5.25 -0.01 -14.59
CA ARG A 115 5.46 0.56 -15.93
C ARG A 115 6.32 1.82 -15.86
N PHE A 116 7.22 1.94 -16.82
CA PHE A 116 7.83 3.24 -17.10
C PHE A 116 6.92 4.11 -17.95
N ILE A 117 6.94 5.41 -17.65
CA ILE A 117 6.48 6.44 -18.57
C ILE A 117 7.61 7.47 -18.81
N GLY A 118 7.60 8.06 -19.99
CA GLY A 118 8.51 9.08 -20.42
C GLY A 118 7.90 9.89 -21.56
N ARG A 119 8.65 10.84 -22.10
CA ARG A 119 8.19 11.65 -23.25
C ARG A 119 8.02 10.78 -24.49
N THR A 120 6.93 10.96 -25.21
CA THR A 120 6.61 10.18 -26.43
C THR A 120 7.46 10.61 -27.64
N ASP A 121 8.06 11.81 -27.61
CA ASP A 121 9.00 12.31 -28.63
C ASP A 121 10.45 11.83 -28.39
N ALA A 122 10.73 11.22 -27.23
CA ALA A 122 12.00 10.61 -26.92
C ALA A 122 11.94 9.08 -27.15
N ARG A 123 13.04 8.51 -27.65
CA ARG A 123 13.18 7.05 -27.78
C ARG A 123 13.96 6.52 -26.58
N PHE A 124 13.36 5.60 -25.86
CA PHE A 124 13.99 4.93 -24.72
C PHE A 124 14.17 3.44 -25.03
N ASP A 125 15.41 2.98 -24.96
CA ASP A 125 15.70 1.56 -24.79
C ASP A 125 15.65 1.25 -23.29
N VAL A 126 14.62 0.51 -22.85
CA VAL A 126 14.42 0.14 -21.44
C VAL A 126 15.22 -1.12 -21.10
N SER A 127 16.51 -1.11 -21.46
CA SER A 127 17.50 -2.06 -21.00
C SER A 127 18.45 -1.40 -20.00
N VAL A 128 19.23 -2.21 -19.28
CA VAL A 128 20.22 -1.71 -18.31
C VAL A 128 21.23 -0.76 -19.00
N ALA A 129 21.65 -1.12 -20.22
CA ALA A 129 22.58 -0.32 -21.02
C ALA A 129 21.90 0.95 -21.58
N GLY A 130 20.66 0.81 -22.08
CA GLY A 130 19.93 1.93 -22.72
C GLY A 130 19.49 3.01 -21.72
N LEU A 131 19.30 2.64 -20.44
CA LEU A 131 18.99 3.60 -19.39
C LEU A 131 20.22 4.11 -18.62
N LYS A 132 21.44 3.80 -19.09
CA LYS A 132 22.66 4.36 -18.50
C LYS A 132 22.59 5.90 -18.48
N ASP A 133 22.97 6.49 -17.32
CA ASP A 133 22.96 7.93 -17.04
C ASP A 133 21.57 8.60 -17.07
N LYS A 134 20.49 7.88 -17.39
CA LYS A 134 19.13 8.41 -17.35
C LYS A 134 18.67 8.65 -15.91
N LYS A 135 17.91 9.72 -15.71
CA LYS A 135 17.29 10.05 -14.42
C LYS A 135 15.93 9.39 -14.32
N ILE A 136 15.82 8.41 -13.40
CA ILE A 136 14.60 7.68 -13.14
C ILE A 136 13.99 8.17 -11.81
N GLY A 137 12.84 8.81 -11.87
CA GLY A 137 12.08 9.21 -10.68
C GLY A 137 11.26 8.06 -10.13
N VAL A 138 11.28 7.87 -8.82
CA VAL A 138 10.51 6.86 -8.11
C VAL A 138 10.02 7.40 -6.78
N GLN A 139 8.93 6.84 -6.27
CA GLN A 139 8.51 7.16 -4.92
C GLN A 139 9.30 6.31 -3.91
N ARG A 140 9.76 6.94 -2.84
CA ARG A 140 10.57 6.34 -1.78
C ARG A 140 9.80 5.25 -1.00
N GLY A 141 10.51 4.18 -0.63
CA GLY A 141 9.96 3.05 0.13
C GLY A 141 9.10 2.10 -0.69
N THR A 142 8.97 2.35 -2.02
CA THR A 142 8.21 1.49 -2.92
C THR A 142 9.04 0.33 -3.46
N THR A 143 8.35 -0.69 -3.96
CA THR A 143 8.98 -1.78 -4.70
C THR A 143 9.53 -1.33 -6.04
N HIS A 144 8.98 -0.26 -6.61
CA HIS A 144 9.46 0.38 -7.83
C HIS A 144 10.84 1.02 -7.62
N GLU A 145 11.03 1.73 -6.49
CA GLU A 145 12.35 2.23 -6.08
C GLU A 145 13.36 1.11 -5.95
N LYS A 146 12.99 0.05 -5.20
CA LYS A 146 13.87 -1.10 -5.01
C LYS A 146 14.24 -1.76 -6.34
N PHE A 147 13.28 -1.98 -7.22
CA PHE A 147 13.52 -2.55 -8.54
C PHE A 147 14.44 -1.66 -9.38
N ALA A 148 14.21 -0.36 -9.38
CA ALA A 148 15.05 0.59 -10.14
C ALA A 148 16.49 0.59 -9.63
N LEU A 149 16.70 0.63 -8.31
CA LEU A 149 18.04 0.60 -7.69
C LEU A 149 18.77 -0.72 -7.92
N ASP A 150 18.08 -1.85 -7.82
CA ASP A 150 18.68 -3.18 -7.99
C ASP A 150 19.03 -3.48 -9.47
N THR A 151 18.19 -3.00 -10.41
CA THR A 151 18.26 -3.35 -11.84
C THR A 151 19.05 -2.34 -12.64
N PHE A 152 18.76 -1.05 -12.48
CA PHE A 152 19.32 0.02 -13.32
C PHE A 152 20.46 0.75 -12.61
N LYS A 153 21.47 0.01 -12.16
CA LYS A 153 22.60 0.51 -11.36
C LYS A 153 23.42 1.62 -12.03
N GLN A 154 23.35 1.72 -13.35
CA GLN A 154 24.05 2.77 -14.12
C GLN A 154 23.16 4.00 -14.39
N SER A 155 21.90 3.96 -13.99
CA SER A 155 20.96 5.09 -14.05
C SER A 155 21.07 5.93 -12.79
N LYS A 156 20.55 7.16 -12.86
CA LYS A 156 20.44 8.07 -11.72
C LYS A 156 19.03 7.93 -11.14
N VAL A 157 18.83 7.01 -10.18
CA VAL A 157 17.55 6.88 -9.50
C VAL A 157 17.38 8.03 -8.51
N VAL A 158 16.27 8.77 -8.64
CA VAL A 158 15.93 9.92 -7.80
C VAL A 158 14.65 9.59 -7.04
N SER A 159 14.73 9.55 -5.70
CA SER A 159 13.64 9.18 -4.81
C SER A 159 12.92 10.41 -4.27
N TYR A 160 11.59 10.39 -4.30
CA TYR A 160 10.71 11.45 -3.84
C TYR A 160 9.79 10.96 -2.72
N ALA A 161 9.31 11.85 -1.89
CA ALA A 161 8.36 11.48 -0.84
C ALA A 161 7.02 11.01 -1.44
N THR A 162 6.54 11.66 -2.51
CA THR A 162 5.27 11.36 -3.16
C THR A 162 5.42 11.14 -4.66
N GLN A 163 4.48 10.38 -5.25
CA GLN A 163 4.43 10.20 -6.71
C GLN A 163 4.07 11.50 -7.44
N ASP A 164 3.29 12.39 -6.83
CA ASP A 164 2.98 13.71 -7.40
C ASP A 164 4.24 14.56 -7.60
N GLN A 165 5.20 14.53 -6.65
CA GLN A 165 6.49 15.20 -6.82
C GLN A 165 7.29 14.63 -7.98
N VAL A 166 7.24 13.30 -8.18
CA VAL A 166 7.86 12.64 -9.34
C VAL A 166 7.25 13.16 -10.65
N PHE A 167 5.92 13.25 -10.73
CA PHE A 167 5.23 13.75 -11.92
C PHE A 167 5.58 15.21 -12.23
N LEU A 168 5.69 16.05 -11.22
CA LEU A 168 6.11 17.46 -11.39
C LEU A 168 7.54 17.54 -11.98
N ASP A 169 8.47 16.74 -11.50
CA ASP A 169 9.84 16.72 -11.98
C ASP A 169 9.98 16.07 -13.36
N LEU A 170 9.17 15.05 -13.65
CA LEU A 170 9.07 14.46 -14.98
C LEU A 170 8.55 15.48 -16.00
N LYS A 171 7.45 16.18 -15.68
CA LYS A 171 6.85 17.23 -16.52
C LYS A 171 7.81 18.35 -16.81
N SER A 172 8.60 18.76 -15.82
CA SER A 172 9.58 19.85 -15.96
C SER A 172 10.87 19.46 -16.70
N GLY A 173 11.03 18.16 -17.07
CA GLY A 173 12.24 17.65 -17.73
C GLY A 173 13.44 17.46 -16.78
N ARG A 174 13.24 17.53 -15.46
CA ARG A 174 14.27 17.19 -14.48
C ARG A 174 14.52 15.69 -14.38
N LEU A 175 13.54 14.87 -14.80
CA LEU A 175 13.61 13.42 -14.93
C LEU A 175 13.43 13.02 -16.40
N ASP A 176 14.08 11.93 -16.81
CA ASP A 176 13.86 11.30 -18.11
C ASP A 176 12.64 10.37 -18.09
N LEU A 177 12.47 9.62 -17.00
CA LEU A 177 11.47 8.56 -16.83
C LEU A 177 10.96 8.53 -15.40
N THR A 178 9.79 7.96 -15.19
CA THR A 178 9.36 7.45 -13.88
C THR A 178 8.87 6.01 -13.97
N LEU A 179 9.04 5.26 -12.90
CA LEU A 179 8.53 3.90 -12.73
C LEU A 179 7.55 3.87 -11.56
N ALA A 180 6.31 3.46 -11.83
CA ALA A 180 5.28 3.26 -10.81
C ALA A 180 4.26 2.20 -11.28
N ASP A 181 3.20 1.98 -10.52
CA ASP A 181 2.08 1.14 -10.95
C ASP A 181 1.46 1.67 -12.25
N MET A 182 1.18 0.76 -13.18
CA MET A 182 0.60 1.09 -14.49
C MET A 182 -0.65 1.98 -14.33
N VAL A 183 -1.55 1.60 -13.42
CA VAL A 183 -2.80 2.32 -13.20
C VAL A 183 -2.55 3.73 -12.67
N ALA A 184 -1.61 3.88 -11.73
CA ALA A 184 -1.27 5.19 -11.16
C ALA A 184 -0.68 6.13 -12.22
N VAL A 185 0.24 5.64 -13.06
CA VAL A 185 0.83 6.49 -14.10
C VAL A 185 -0.16 6.78 -15.23
N ASP A 186 -1.04 5.84 -15.60
CA ASP A 186 -2.03 6.02 -16.67
C ASP A 186 -3.13 7.00 -16.25
N GLU A 187 -3.89 6.66 -15.22
CA GLU A 187 -5.03 7.44 -14.77
C GLU A 187 -4.63 8.68 -13.96
N GLY A 188 -3.54 8.58 -13.21
CA GLY A 188 -3.06 9.67 -12.35
C GLY A 188 -2.29 10.75 -13.12
N PHE A 189 -1.67 10.42 -14.26
CA PHE A 189 -0.84 11.37 -15.00
C PHE A 189 -1.07 11.35 -16.51
N VAL A 190 -0.84 10.24 -17.23
CA VAL A 190 -0.85 10.21 -18.71
C VAL A 190 -2.17 10.71 -19.30
N LYS A 191 -3.30 10.30 -18.71
CA LYS A 191 -4.66 10.73 -19.13
C LYS A 191 -5.06 12.11 -18.63
N LYS A 192 -4.24 12.76 -17.80
CA LYS A 192 -4.49 14.12 -17.32
C LYS A 192 -3.90 15.16 -18.29
N PRO A 193 -4.36 16.41 -18.24
CA PRO A 193 -3.80 17.49 -19.08
C PRO A 193 -2.27 17.62 -18.95
N ASP A 194 -1.74 17.40 -17.76
CA ASP A 194 -0.31 17.48 -17.47
C ASP A 194 0.52 16.34 -18.06
N GLY A 195 -0.12 15.21 -18.38
CA GLY A 195 0.49 14.06 -19.04
C GLY A 195 0.57 14.15 -20.57
N LYS A 196 0.08 15.25 -21.18
CA LYS A 196 0.17 15.43 -22.63
C LYS A 196 1.63 15.37 -23.11
N GLY A 197 1.90 14.47 -24.08
CA GLY A 197 3.25 14.21 -24.59
C GLY A 197 4.04 13.18 -23.79
N PHE A 198 3.43 12.53 -22.81
CA PHE A 198 3.99 11.41 -22.09
C PHE A 198 3.22 10.13 -22.39
N GLY A 199 3.87 8.99 -22.26
CA GLY A 199 3.26 7.67 -22.51
C GLY A 199 4.11 6.55 -21.95
N PHE A 200 3.57 5.33 -22.05
CA PHE A 200 4.30 4.14 -21.63
C PHE A 200 5.53 3.89 -22.50
N VAL A 201 6.63 3.54 -21.87
CA VAL A 201 7.86 3.10 -22.51
C VAL A 201 8.30 1.74 -21.99
N GLY A 202 8.83 0.91 -22.88
CA GLY A 202 9.28 -0.44 -22.54
C GLY A 202 8.16 -1.41 -22.12
N PRO A 203 8.53 -2.56 -21.55
CA PRO A 203 7.60 -3.62 -21.17
C PRO A 203 6.87 -3.33 -19.85
N SER A 204 5.87 -4.17 -19.52
CA SER A 204 5.32 -4.30 -18.17
C SER A 204 6.25 -5.16 -17.32
N PHE A 205 6.44 -4.77 -16.07
CA PHE A 205 7.24 -5.50 -15.09
C PHE A 205 6.33 -6.20 -14.08
N THR A 206 6.50 -7.52 -13.99
CA THR A 206 5.65 -8.39 -13.16
C THR A 206 6.44 -9.40 -12.34
N ASP A 207 7.78 -9.24 -12.25
CA ASP A 207 8.61 -10.13 -11.43
C ASP A 207 8.11 -10.12 -9.98
N VAL A 208 7.67 -11.29 -9.50
CA VAL A 208 7.08 -11.47 -8.18
C VAL A 208 8.01 -11.02 -7.05
N LYS A 209 9.32 -11.10 -7.25
CA LYS A 209 10.32 -10.62 -6.29
C LYS A 209 10.09 -9.15 -5.92
N TYR A 210 9.73 -8.32 -6.90
CA TYR A 210 9.54 -6.87 -6.73
C TYR A 210 8.05 -6.47 -6.72
N PHE A 211 7.28 -6.97 -7.69
CA PHE A 211 5.90 -6.55 -7.91
C PHE A 211 4.88 -7.46 -7.22
N GLY A 212 5.38 -8.49 -6.48
CA GLY A 212 4.56 -9.32 -5.60
C GLY A 212 3.43 -10.06 -6.31
N VAL A 213 2.40 -10.36 -5.53
CA VAL A 213 1.20 -11.09 -6.01
C VAL A 213 -0.06 -10.18 -6.01
N GLY A 214 0.14 -8.89 -5.93
CA GLY A 214 -0.91 -7.87 -5.84
C GLY A 214 -0.80 -7.03 -4.57
N MET A 215 -1.73 -6.10 -4.40
CA MET A 215 -1.79 -5.17 -3.27
C MET A 215 -2.73 -5.72 -2.20
N GLY A 216 -2.31 -5.69 -0.94
CA GLY A 216 -3.06 -6.22 0.21
C GLY A 216 -3.17 -5.24 1.35
N VAL A 217 -4.14 -5.47 2.22
CA VAL A 217 -4.27 -4.73 3.47
C VAL A 217 -3.13 -5.16 4.40
N GLY A 218 -2.22 -4.24 4.71
CA GLY A 218 -1.11 -4.49 5.63
C GLY A 218 -1.56 -4.42 7.08
N MET A 219 -1.05 -5.31 7.94
CA MET A 219 -1.36 -5.35 9.37
C MET A 219 -0.18 -5.88 10.18
N ARG A 220 -0.17 -5.64 11.49
CA ARG A 220 0.85 -6.23 12.36
C ARG A 220 0.71 -7.76 12.38
N LYS A 221 1.83 -8.49 12.43
CA LYS A 221 1.81 -9.97 12.53
C LYS A 221 1.03 -10.48 13.74
N ALA A 222 1.09 -9.76 14.85
CA ALA A 222 0.34 -10.12 16.05
C ALA A 222 -1.19 -10.09 15.85
N ASP A 223 -1.67 -9.25 14.92
CA ASP A 223 -3.09 -9.05 14.64
C ASP A 223 -3.59 -9.89 13.45
N GLU A 224 -2.69 -10.62 12.77
CA GLU A 224 -2.97 -11.38 11.53
C GLU A 224 -4.15 -12.32 11.69
N LYS A 225 -4.14 -13.15 12.74
CA LYS A 225 -5.18 -14.18 12.96
C LYS A 225 -6.61 -13.61 13.04
N THR A 226 -6.74 -12.36 13.46
CA THR A 226 -8.04 -11.71 13.64
C THR A 226 -8.37 -10.74 12.51
N LEU A 227 -7.46 -9.85 12.15
CA LEU A 227 -7.69 -8.83 11.12
C LEU A 227 -7.65 -9.40 9.70
N ALA A 228 -6.70 -10.31 9.38
CA ALA A 228 -6.64 -10.86 8.03
C ALA A 228 -7.93 -11.59 7.66
N LYS A 229 -8.50 -12.37 8.60
CA LYS A 229 -9.78 -13.03 8.33
C LYS A 229 -10.91 -12.03 8.07
N LYS A 230 -11.04 -10.98 8.91
CA LYS A 230 -12.08 -9.96 8.73
C LYS A 230 -11.97 -9.25 7.37
N PHE A 231 -10.76 -8.83 6.98
CA PHE A 231 -10.55 -8.20 5.68
C PHE A 231 -10.72 -9.17 4.52
N ASN A 232 -10.30 -10.42 4.64
CA ASN A 232 -10.51 -11.44 3.60
C ASN A 232 -12.00 -11.72 3.38
N ASP A 233 -12.77 -11.84 4.46
CA ASP A 233 -14.23 -12.00 4.39
C ASP A 233 -14.88 -10.78 3.71
N ALA A 234 -14.47 -9.55 4.06
CA ALA A 234 -14.97 -8.33 3.44
C ALA A 234 -14.58 -8.21 1.96
N ILE A 235 -13.34 -8.56 1.59
CA ILE A 235 -12.87 -8.62 0.20
C ILE A 235 -13.73 -9.61 -0.60
N ALA A 236 -13.95 -10.81 -0.06
CA ALA A 236 -14.75 -11.85 -0.72
C ALA A 236 -16.22 -11.42 -0.87
N ALA A 237 -16.82 -10.86 0.18
CA ALA A 237 -18.20 -10.36 0.15
C ALA A 237 -18.37 -9.25 -0.89
N LEU A 238 -17.47 -8.27 -0.92
CA LEU A 238 -17.54 -7.15 -1.86
C LEU A 238 -17.37 -7.59 -3.32
N ARG A 239 -16.60 -8.65 -3.56
CA ARG A 239 -16.52 -9.28 -4.90
C ARG A 239 -17.80 -10.04 -5.24
N ALA A 240 -18.31 -10.84 -4.33
CA ALA A 240 -19.49 -11.68 -4.55
C ALA A 240 -20.76 -10.85 -4.81
N ASN A 241 -20.92 -9.71 -4.12
CA ASN A 241 -22.08 -8.83 -4.27
C ASN A 241 -21.95 -7.80 -5.40
N GLY A 242 -20.83 -7.82 -6.16
CA GLY A 242 -20.55 -6.88 -7.26
C GLY A 242 -20.10 -5.48 -6.82
N GLY A 243 -19.93 -5.25 -5.53
CA GLY A 243 -19.49 -3.97 -4.98
C GLY A 243 -18.08 -3.58 -5.44
N PHE A 244 -17.16 -4.55 -5.51
CA PHE A 244 -15.83 -4.32 -6.05
C PHE A 244 -15.89 -3.87 -7.53
N LYS A 245 -16.68 -4.57 -8.36
CA LYS A 245 -16.84 -4.21 -9.77
C LYS A 245 -17.40 -2.80 -9.92
N LYS A 246 -18.39 -2.42 -9.11
CA LYS A 246 -18.95 -1.07 -9.13
C LYS A 246 -17.92 0.00 -8.79
N LEU A 247 -17.04 -0.27 -7.82
CA LEU A 247 -15.94 0.64 -7.50
C LEU A 247 -14.88 0.65 -8.60
N ASN A 248 -14.51 -0.52 -9.14
CA ASN A 248 -13.59 -0.60 -10.27
C ASN A 248 -14.08 0.27 -11.44
N ASP A 249 -15.32 0.09 -11.88
CA ASP A 249 -15.90 0.78 -13.04
C ASP A 249 -16.07 2.30 -12.80
N LYS A 250 -16.12 2.74 -11.55
CA LYS A 250 -16.13 4.17 -11.18
C LYS A 250 -14.78 4.85 -11.45
N TYR A 251 -13.68 4.13 -11.28
CA TYR A 251 -12.33 4.71 -11.32
C TYR A 251 -11.53 4.29 -12.54
N PHE A 252 -11.78 3.11 -13.11
CA PHE A 252 -10.95 2.50 -14.15
C PHE A 252 -11.79 1.99 -15.33
N VAL A 253 -11.20 2.08 -16.52
CA VAL A 253 -11.79 1.52 -17.75
C VAL A 253 -11.41 0.05 -17.97
N TYR A 254 -10.59 -0.52 -17.12
CA TYR A 254 -10.13 -1.90 -17.15
C TYR A 254 -10.26 -2.55 -15.76
N ASP A 255 -10.28 -3.87 -15.73
CA ASP A 255 -10.40 -4.63 -14.49
C ASP A 255 -9.03 -4.73 -13.78
N VAL A 256 -8.95 -4.19 -12.56
CA VAL A 256 -7.77 -4.28 -11.70
C VAL A 256 -7.82 -5.46 -10.72
N SER A 257 -8.83 -6.33 -10.80
CA SER A 257 -8.93 -7.52 -9.96
C SER A 257 -7.65 -8.36 -10.06
N PRO A 258 -7.16 -8.96 -8.97
CA PRO A 258 -6.08 -9.92 -9.02
C PRO A 258 -6.49 -11.06 -9.96
N LYS A 259 -5.60 -11.41 -10.89
CA LYS A 259 -5.77 -12.61 -11.71
C LYS A 259 -5.40 -13.82 -10.84
N ASN A 260 -6.27 -14.81 -10.82
CA ASN A 260 -6.01 -16.11 -10.18
C ASN A 260 -4.85 -16.82 -10.83
#